data_47be0d8db8b6b03cdbaef9db6146f53d
#
_entry.id   47be0d8db8b6b03cdbaef9db6146f53d
#
_cell.length_a   1.000
_cell.length_b   1.000
_cell.length_c   1.000
_cell.angle_alpha   90.00
_cell.angle_beta   90.00
_cell.angle_gamma   90.00
#
_symmetry.space_group_name_H-M   'P 1'
#
loop_
_entity.id
_entity.type
_entity.pdbx_description
1 polymer ?
#
loop_
_entity_poly.entity_id
_entity_poly.type
_entity_poly.pdbx_seq_one_letter_code
_entity_poly.pdbx_strand_id
1 'polypeptide(L)'
;VETDTLFFRNVDDRENVTHKILVDADQDGLFQGIDDFETSWISSSCELNETGEKVNSECEQQALILLAPSNRLFPGNISMIHQMKENNETIETNFYVNFAPDIHEVDENLPTGNTGGELLVEKSSKEQTLELIIFISVLGIFLVGLELIKSDDE
;
A
#
# COMPACT_ATOMS: atom_id res chain seq x y z
N VAL A 1 4.77 -6.19 -2.59
CA VAL A 1 3.50 -5.64 -3.08
C VAL A 1 2.83 -4.89 -1.93
N GLU A 2 1.88 -4.02 -2.21
CA GLU A 2 1.12 -3.32 -1.19
C GLU A 2 0.45 -4.32 -0.23
N THR A 3 0.52 -4.04 1.07
CA THR A 3 0.12 -4.92 2.17
C THR A 3 1.05 -6.12 2.46
N ASP A 4 2.11 -6.32 1.67
CA ASP A 4 3.14 -7.29 2.01
C ASP A 4 3.95 -6.82 3.22
N THR A 5 4.55 -7.78 3.88
CA THR A 5 5.41 -7.52 5.04
C THR A 5 6.83 -7.98 4.75
N LEU A 6 7.79 -7.07 4.92
CA LEU A 6 9.20 -7.44 4.95
C LEU A 6 9.51 -8.07 6.31
N PHE A 7 10.11 -9.23 6.26
CA PHE A 7 10.51 -9.99 7.43
C PHE A 7 12.03 -10.00 7.54
N PHE A 8 12.55 -9.40 8.59
CA PHE A 8 13.97 -9.39 8.92
C PHE A 8 14.21 -10.28 10.14
N ARG A 9 15.12 -11.21 10.02
CA ARG A 9 15.53 -12.10 11.09
C ARG A 9 17.04 -12.14 11.19
N ASN A 10 17.58 -11.99 12.38
CA ASN A 10 19.00 -12.18 12.63
C ASN A 10 19.33 -13.68 12.64
N VAL A 11 20.20 -14.10 11.74
CA VAL A 11 20.73 -15.47 11.62
C VAL A 11 22.24 -15.51 11.88
N ASP A 12 22.83 -14.40 12.30
CA ASP A 12 24.23 -14.30 12.65
C ASP A 12 24.43 -14.94 14.02
N ASP A 13 25.23 -15.98 14.10
CA ASP A 13 25.50 -16.75 15.32
C ASP A 13 26.68 -16.21 16.15
N ARG A 14 27.31 -15.11 15.68
CA ARG A 14 28.39 -14.47 16.44
C ARG A 14 27.85 -13.81 17.71
N GLU A 15 28.60 -13.95 18.76
CA GLU A 15 28.24 -13.32 20.05
C GLU A 15 28.31 -11.78 19.95
N ASN A 16 27.32 -11.12 20.56
CA ASN A 16 27.23 -9.65 20.63
C ASN A 16 27.08 -8.94 19.27
N VAL A 17 26.66 -9.66 18.24
CA VAL A 17 26.29 -9.05 16.96
C VAL A 17 24.79 -8.81 16.91
N THR A 18 24.41 -7.56 16.64
CA THR A 18 23.01 -7.16 16.50
C THR A 18 22.82 -6.38 15.21
N HIS A 19 21.63 -6.46 14.66
CA HIS A 19 21.29 -5.82 13.39
C HIS A 19 20.11 -4.87 13.57
N LYS A 20 20.07 -3.80 12.79
CA LYS A 20 18.98 -2.82 12.76
C LYS A 20 18.74 -2.41 11.30
N ILE A 21 17.49 -2.11 10.98
CA ILE A 21 17.10 -1.58 9.67
C ILE A 21 16.57 -0.17 9.87
N LEU A 22 17.12 0.78 9.15
CA LEU A 22 16.59 2.13 9.02
C LEU A 22 15.88 2.24 7.68
N VAL A 23 14.79 2.97 7.64
CA VAL A 23 13.92 3.14 6.47
C VAL A 23 13.74 4.61 6.18
N ASP A 24 14.13 5.03 4.99
CA ASP A 24 13.85 6.35 4.41
C ASP A 24 12.43 6.29 3.81
N ALA A 25 11.45 6.68 4.60
CA ALA A 25 10.05 6.51 4.22
C ALA A 25 9.53 7.67 3.37
N ASP A 26 10.08 8.88 3.52
CA ASP A 26 9.73 10.05 2.72
C ASP A 26 10.59 10.22 1.46
N GLN A 27 11.62 9.38 1.31
CA GLN A 27 12.53 9.32 0.16
C GLN A 27 13.35 10.61 -0.04
N ASP A 28 13.69 11.29 1.04
CA ASP A 28 14.52 12.49 1.00
C ASP A 28 16.04 12.19 1.01
N GLY A 29 16.41 10.93 1.20
CA GLY A 29 17.80 10.44 1.27
C GLY A 29 18.42 10.60 2.63
N LEU A 30 17.68 11.04 3.63
CA LEU A 30 18.06 11.04 5.03
C LEU A 30 17.37 9.86 5.72
N PHE A 31 17.88 9.42 6.84
CA PHE A 31 17.31 8.31 7.62
C PHE A 31 17.00 8.78 9.04
N GLN A 32 16.68 10.05 9.19
CA GLN A 32 16.41 10.72 10.45
C GLN A 32 15.32 11.76 10.24
N GLY A 33 14.20 11.56 10.83
CA GLY A 33 13.08 12.49 10.71
C GLY A 33 11.85 11.98 11.43
N ILE A 34 10.80 12.79 11.41
CA ILE A 34 9.49 12.39 11.93
C ILE A 34 8.84 11.36 11.01
N ASP A 35 9.25 11.35 9.75
CA ASP A 35 8.66 10.56 8.68
C ASP A 35 9.38 9.24 8.45
N ASP A 36 10.64 9.15 8.92
CA ASP A 36 11.44 7.93 8.89
C ASP A 36 11.21 7.06 10.10
N PHE A 37 11.65 5.82 10.00
CA PHE A 37 11.59 4.92 11.14
C PHE A 37 12.72 3.88 11.10
N GLU A 38 12.94 3.25 12.25
CA GLU A 38 13.92 2.21 12.40
C GLU A 38 13.35 1.03 13.19
N THR A 39 13.89 -0.16 12.98
CA THR A 39 13.57 -1.33 13.79
C THR A 39 14.29 -1.25 15.15
N SER A 40 13.85 -2.04 16.12
CA SER A 40 14.69 -2.35 17.27
C SER A 40 15.96 -3.09 16.82
N TRP A 41 16.98 -3.14 17.70
CA TRP A 41 18.13 -4.00 17.47
C TRP A 41 17.71 -5.48 17.55
N ILE A 42 18.01 -6.23 16.48
CA ILE A 42 17.64 -7.62 16.31
C ILE A 42 18.82 -8.50 16.70
N SER A 43 18.64 -9.34 17.72
CA SER A 43 19.62 -10.31 18.21
C SER A 43 19.36 -11.69 17.58
N SER A 44 20.38 -12.54 17.50
CA SER A 44 20.21 -13.93 17.04
C SER A 44 19.46 -14.81 18.03
N SER A 45 19.60 -14.50 19.33
CA SER A 45 18.92 -15.19 20.41
C SER A 45 18.60 -14.23 21.55
N CYS A 46 17.54 -14.52 22.29
CA CYS A 46 17.17 -13.82 23.51
C CYS A 46 17.27 -14.81 24.69
N GLU A 47 17.87 -14.36 25.78
CA GLU A 47 17.95 -15.15 27.00
C GLU A 47 16.55 -15.36 27.59
N LEU A 48 16.25 -16.60 27.96
CA LEU A 48 14.99 -16.96 28.56
C LEU A 48 15.21 -17.33 30.05
N ASN A 49 14.25 -17.00 30.88
CA ASN A 49 14.22 -17.43 32.29
C ASN A 49 13.74 -18.90 32.39
N GLU A 50 13.69 -19.42 33.60
CA GLU A 50 13.25 -20.80 33.89
C GLU A 50 11.79 -21.07 33.46
N THR A 51 10.97 -20.00 33.30
CA THR A 51 9.57 -20.11 32.85
C THR A 51 9.42 -19.98 31.36
N GLY A 52 10.52 -19.76 30.60
CA GLY A 52 10.53 -19.60 29.15
C GLY A 52 10.18 -18.18 28.66
N GLU A 53 10.18 -17.20 29.58
CA GLU A 53 9.97 -15.79 29.22
C GLU A 53 11.30 -15.10 28.95
N LYS A 54 11.30 -14.07 28.10
CA LYS A 54 12.50 -13.27 27.83
C LYS A 54 12.97 -12.57 29.10
N VAL A 55 14.24 -12.72 29.46
CA VAL A 55 14.88 -11.99 30.58
C VAL A 55 14.89 -10.48 30.27
N ASN A 56 15.20 -10.12 29.02
CA ASN A 56 15.06 -8.76 28.54
C ASN A 56 13.87 -8.68 27.59
N SER A 57 12.81 -7.98 28.00
CA SER A 57 11.58 -7.80 27.20
C SER A 57 11.81 -7.05 25.88
N GLU A 58 12.87 -6.24 25.81
CA GLU A 58 13.22 -5.46 24.62
C GLU A 58 14.07 -6.27 23.60
N CYS A 59 14.49 -7.47 23.98
CA CYS A 59 15.24 -8.33 23.07
C CYS A 59 14.34 -8.83 21.95
N GLU A 60 14.68 -8.48 20.71
CA GLU A 60 13.97 -8.93 19.53
C GLU A 60 14.88 -9.80 18.64
N GLN A 61 14.33 -10.85 18.05
CA GLN A 61 15.03 -11.72 17.11
C GLN A 61 14.62 -11.49 15.66
N GLN A 62 13.57 -10.70 15.49
CA GLN A 62 12.99 -10.40 14.17
C GLN A 62 12.33 -9.03 14.18
N ALA A 63 12.21 -8.45 13.00
CA ALA A 63 11.44 -7.25 12.77
C ALA A 63 10.54 -7.42 11.55
N LEU A 64 9.39 -6.77 11.61
CA LEU A 64 8.37 -6.77 10.55
C LEU A 64 8.14 -5.34 10.09
N ILE A 65 8.24 -5.11 8.78
CA ILE A 65 7.94 -3.81 8.17
C ILE A 65 6.81 -4.03 7.18
N LEU A 66 5.63 -3.54 7.50
CA LEU A 66 4.48 -3.60 6.61
C LEU A 66 4.64 -2.55 5.50
N LEU A 67 4.61 -2.98 4.26
CA LEU A 67 4.61 -2.12 3.06
C LEU A 67 3.20 -1.57 2.84
N ALA A 68 2.90 -0.46 3.48
CA ALA A 68 1.57 0.15 3.40
C ALA A 68 1.62 1.66 3.60
N PRO A 69 0.65 2.41 3.06
CA PRO A 69 0.52 3.84 3.28
C PRO A 69 0.39 4.25 4.74
N SER A 70 -0.10 3.35 5.61
CA SER A 70 -0.14 3.56 7.07
C SER A 70 1.24 3.77 7.68
N ASN A 71 2.27 3.18 7.07
CA ASN A 71 3.68 3.35 7.42
C ASN A 71 4.39 4.37 6.52
N ARG A 72 3.61 5.18 5.78
CA ARG A 72 4.12 6.15 4.79
C ARG A 72 4.96 5.52 3.67
N LEU A 73 4.87 4.22 3.49
CA LEU A 73 5.52 3.50 2.40
C LEU A 73 4.57 3.41 1.21
N PHE A 74 5.03 3.93 0.09
CA PHE A 74 4.30 3.95 -1.18
C PHE A 74 5.06 3.14 -2.23
N PRO A 75 4.36 2.63 -3.27
CA PRO A 75 5.02 1.94 -4.37
C PRO A 75 6.17 2.74 -4.97
N GLY A 76 7.31 2.09 -5.13
CA GLY A 76 8.56 2.68 -5.60
C GLY A 76 9.78 1.96 -5.04
N ASN A 77 10.94 2.58 -5.16
CA ASN A 77 12.15 2.08 -4.53
C ASN A 77 12.30 2.74 -3.16
N ILE A 78 12.24 1.94 -2.12
CA ILE A 78 12.42 2.38 -0.74
C ILE A 78 13.87 2.15 -0.37
N SER A 79 14.56 3.23 -0.01
CA SER A 79 15.95 3.17 0.46
C SER A 79 16.00 2.70 1.91
N MET A 80 16.94 1.84 2.22
CA MET A 80 17.12 1.29 3.56
C MET A 80 18.61 1.19 3.90
N ILE A 81 18.92 1.33 5.18
CA ILE A 81 20.25 1.04 5.72
C ILE A 81 20.16 -0.16 6.64
N HIS A 82 21.00 -1.14 6.39
CA HIS A 82 21.28 -2.22 7.32
C HIS A 82 22.47 -1.81 8.20
N GLN A 83 22.23 -1.64 9.47
CA GLN A 83 23.27 -1.45 10.48
C GLN A 83 23.58 -2.77 11.16
N MET A 84 24.85 -3.14 11.21
CA MET A 84 25.35 -4.25 12.00
C MET A 84 26.23 -3.67 13.11
N LYS A 85 25.94 -4.01 14.35
CA LYS A 85 26.73 -3.59 15.50
C LYS A 85 27.47 -4.78 16.08
N GLU A 86 28.81 -4.65 16.15
CA GLU A 86 29.72 -5.62 16.74
C GLU A 86 30.71 -4.89 17.66
N ASN A 87 30.85 -5.30 18.91
CA ASN A 87 31.85 -4.74 19.86
C ASN A 87 31.86 -3.19 19.94
N ASN A 88 30.70 -2.54 19.90
CA ASN A 88 30.51 -1.09 19.85
C ASN A 88 30.87 -0.39 18.53
N GLU A 89 31.29 -1.12 17.53
CA GLU A 89 31.42 -0.60 16.17
C GLU A 89 30.15 -0.86 15.39
N THR A 90 29.75 0.11 14.59
CA THR A 90 28.58 -0.02 13.70
C THR A 90 29.02 0.06 12.27
N ILE A 91 28.67 -0.95 11.49
CA ILE A 91 28.89 -1.02 10.05
C ILE A 91 27.57 -0.82 9.35
N GLU A 92 27.55 0.04 8.35
CA GLU A 92 26.34 0.37 7.58
C GLU A 92 26.44 -0.13 6.14
N THR A 93 25.35 -0.66 5.64
CA THR A 93 25.21 -1.11 4.26
C THR A 93 23.89 -0.61 3.70
N ASN A 94 23.97 0.17 2.63
CA ASN A 94 22.79 0.67 1.94
C ASN A 94 22.21 -0.42 1.03
N PHE A 95 20.89 -0.53 1.02
CA PHE A 95 20.14 -1.35 0.09
C PHE A 95 18.80 -0.69 -0.21
N TYR A 96 18.08 -1.22 -1.16
CA TYR A 96 16.72 -0.74 -1.48
C TYR A 96 15.78 -1.92 -1.70
N VAL A 97 14.52 -1.68 -1.45
CA VAL A 97 13.44 -2.61 -1.71
C VAL A 97 12.54 -2.02 -2.80
N ASN A 98 12.33 -2.77 -3.86
CA ASN A 98 11.37 -2.38 -4.88
C ASN A 98 9.96 -2.78 -4.40
N PHE A 99 9.17 -1.79 -4.07
CA PHE A 99 7.78 -1.95 -3.66
C PHE A 99 6.88 -1.71 -4.87
N ALA A 100 6.36 -2.78 -5.44
CA ALA A 100 5.45 -2.71 -6.58
C ALA A 100 4.01 -2.48 -6.12
N PRO A 101 3.20 -1.73 -6.88
CA PRO A 101 1.77 -1.65 -6.60
C PRO A 101 1.13 -3.03 -6.76
N ASP A 102 0.08 -3.26 -5.98
CA ASP A 102 -0.72 -4.48 -6.09
C ASP A 102 -1.68 -4.34 -7.28
N ILE A 103 -1.21 -4.77 -8.44
CA ILE A 103 -2.02 -4.79 -9.67
C ILE A 103 -2.60 -6.19 -9.80
N HIS A 104 -3.81 -6.38 -9.29
CA HIS A 104 -4.61 -7.54 -9.63
C HIS A 104 -5.19 -7.33 -11.03
N GLU A 105 -4.47 -7.77 -12.06
CA GLU A 105 -5.12 -8.00 -13.34
C GLU A 105 -6.10 -9.16 -13.10
N VAL A 106 -7.39 -8.87 -13.22
CA VAL A 106 -8.41 -9.91 -13.26
C VAL A 106 -8.10 -10.71 -14.52
N ASP A 107 -7.56 -11.93 -14.36
CA ASP A 107 -7.33 -12.84 -15.47
C ASP A 107 -8.69 -13.13 -16.10
N GLU A 108 -8.96 -12.52 -17.27
CA GLU A 108 -10.22 -12.71 -18.02
C GLU A 108 -10.45 -14.20 -18.37
N ASN A 109 -9.42 -15.04 -18.18
CA ASN A 109 -9.46 -16.47 -18.43
C ASN A 109 -9.64 -17.32 -17.16
N LEU A 110 -9.79 -16.73 -15.98
CA LEU A 110 -10.22 -17.49 -14.81
C LEU A 110 -11.59 -18.12 -15.14
N PRO A 111 -11.73 -19.44 -15.07
CA PRO A 111 -13.03 -20.08 -15.22
C PRO A 111 -13.92 -19.53 -14.10
N THR A 112 -14.69 -18.50 -14.43
CA THR A 112 -15.80 -18.08 -13.58
C THR A 112 -16.68 -19.28 -13.41
N GLY A 113 -16.60 -19.87 -12.20
CA GLY A 113 -17.39 -21.06 -11.88
C GLY A 113 -18.83 -20.80 -12.28
N ASN A 114 -19.20 -21.45 -13.36
CA ASN A 114 -20.53 -21.70 -13.86
C ASN A 114 -21.67 -20.84 -13.25
N THR A 115 -21.70 -19.59 -13.58
CA THR A 115 -22.93 -18.83 -13.63
C THR A 115 -23.11 -18.41 -15.09
N GLY A 116 -23.71 -19.32 -15.88
CA GLY A 116 -24.29 -18.98 -17.15
C GLY A 116 -25.30 -17.86 -16.92
N GLY A 117 -24.90 -16.68 -17.26
CA GLY A 117 -25.69 -15.48 -17.23
C GLY A 117 -24.81 -14.39 -17.79
N GLU A 118 -24.92 -14.17 -19.08
CA GLU A 118 -24.62 -12.89 -19.69
C GLU A 118 -25.25 -11.83 -18.79
N LEU A 119 -24.45 -11.15 -17.98
CA LEU A 119 -24.87 -9.95 -17.28
C LEU A 119 -25.12 -8.90 -18.38
N LEU A 120 -26.27 -9.01 -19.01
CA LEU A 120 -26.92 -7.83 -19.54
C LEU A 120 -27.04 -6.91 -18.32
N VAL A 121 -26.18 -5.91 -18.25
CA VAL A 121 -26.38 -4.80 -17.33
C VAL A 121 -27.72 -4.19 -17.72
N GLU A 122 -28.77 -4.74 -17.15
CA GLU A 122 -30.12 -4.20 -17.29
C GLU A 122 -30.06 -2.84 -16.63
N LYS A 123 -29.97 -1.81 -17.48
CA LYS A 123 -29.93 -0.42 -17.06
C LYS A 123 -31.06 -0.23 -16.06
N SER A 124 -30.73 0.11 -14.84
CA SER A 124 -31.73 0.27 -13.78
C SER A 124 -32.89 1.10 -14.31
N SER A 125 -34.12 0.72 -14.00
CA SER A 125 -35.31 1.45 -14.45
C SER A 125 -35.25 2.94 -14.06
N LYS A 126 -34.51 3.29 -13.02
CA LYS A 126 -34.20 4.68 -12.63
C LYS A 126 -33.28 5.41 -13.61
N GLU A 127 -32.27 4.72 -14.16
CA GLU A 127 -31.39 5.30 -15.18
C GLU A 127 -32.10 5.52 -16.51
N GLN A 128 -32.95 4.57 -16.92
CA GLN A 128 -33.79 4.73 -18.10
C GLN A 128 -34.77 5.90 -17.94
N THR A 129 -35.37 6.05 -16.76
CA THR A 129 -36.28 7.15 -16.47
C THR A 129 -35.55 8.49 -16.47
N LEU A 130 -34.33 8.54 -15.93
CA LEU A 130 -33.52 9.75 -15.91
C LEU A 130 -33.12 10.21 -17.33
N GLU A 131 -32.69 9.27 -18.18
CA GLU A 131 -32.38 9.57 -19.59
C GLU A 131 -33.60 10.08 -20.34
N LEU A 132 -34.77 9.49 -20.11
CA LEU A 132 -36.00 9.94 -20.72
C LEU A 132 -36.39 11.37 -20.31
N ILE A 133 -36.24 11.70 -19.03
CA ILE A 133 -36.48 13.05 -18.50
C ILE A 133 -35.53 14.05 -19.12
N ILE A 134 -34.27 13.74 -19.23
CA ILE A 134 -33.26 14.60 -19.85
C ILE A 134 -33.62 14.85 -21.34
N PHE A 135 -34.00 13.80 -22.08
CA PHE A 135 -34.34 13.92 -23.48
C PHE A 135 -35.59 14.80 -23.69
N ILE A 136 -36.62 14.61 -22.91
CA ILE A 136 -37.84 15.42 -22.96
C ILE A 136 -37.54 16.90 -22.60
N SER A 137 -36.68 17.13 -21.61
CA SER A 137 -36.29 18.49 -21.20
C SER A 137 -35.56 19.23 -22.32
N VAL A 138 -34.60 18.58 -22.97
CA VAL A 138 -33.83 19.17 -24.08
C VAL A 138 -34.78 19.46 -25.26
N LEU A 139 -35.68 18.54 -25.56
CA LEU A 139 -36.66 18.73 -26.63
C LEU A 139 -37.59 19.90 -26.32
N GLY A 140 -38.07 20.03 -25.11
CA GLY A 140 -38.91 21.14 -24.66
C GLY A 140 -38.22 22.49 -24.81
N ILE A 141 -36.97 22.60 -24.39
CA ILE A 141 -36.17 23.84 -24.54
C ILE A 141 -36.01 24.20 -26.03
N PHE A 142 -35.75 23.20 -26.86
CA PHE A 142 -35.61 23.42 -28.31
C PHE A 142 -36.88 23.95 -28.96
N LEU A 143 -38.04 23.37 -28.61
CA LEU A 143 -39.34 23.82 -29.13
C LEU A 143 -39.71 25.24 -28.69
N VAL A 144 -39.48 25.56 -27.42
CA VAL A 144 -39.71 26.92 -26.91
C VAL A 144 -38.77 27.93 -27.60
N GLY A 145 -37.51 27.55 -27.81
CA GLY A 145 -36.54 28.39 -28.53
C GLY A 145 -36.98 28.69 -29.97
N LEU A 146 -37.55 27.69 -30.70
CA LEU A 146 -38.06 27.90 -32.03
C LEU A 146 -39.30 28.82 -32.08
N GLU A 147 -40.20 28.74 -31.10
CA GLU A 147 -41.36 29.65 -30.99
C GLU A 147 -40.93 31.09 -30.72
N LEU A 148 -39.94 31.30 -29.85
CA LEU A 148 -39.40 32.65 -29.54
C LEU A 148 -38.79 33.30 -30.80
N ILE A 149 -38.00 32.54 -31.56
CA ILE A 149 -37.40 33.06 -32.80
C ILE A 149 -38.49 33.44 -33.85
N LYS A 150 -39.54 32.65 -33.93
CA LYS A 150 -40.63 32.95 -34.86
C LYS A 150 -41.51 34.13 -34.45
N SER A 151 -41.56 34.44 -33.14
CA SER A 151 -42.30 35.60 -32.61
C SER A 151 -41.59 36.94 -32.79
N ASP A 152 -40.27 36.94 -33.02
CA ASP A 152 -39.50 38.15 -33.29
C ASP A 152 -39.52 38.60 -34.78
N ASP A 153 -40.08 37.76 -35.68
CA ASP A 153 -40.20 38.05 -37.13
C ASP A 153 -41.57 38.61 -37.55
N GLU A 154 -42.51 38.85 -36.63
CA GLU A 154 -43.78 39.56 -36.86
C GLU A 154 -43.74 41.01 -36.30
#